data_af9cb88d9b5ce4a31df057a8cecd2244
#
_entry.id   af9cb88d9b5ce4a31df057a8cecd2244
#
_cell.length_a   1.000
_cell.length_b   1.000
_cell.length_c   1.000
_cell.angle_alpha   90.00
_cell.angle_beta   90.00
_cell.angle_gamma   90.00
#
_symmetry.space_group_name_H-M   'P 1'
#
loop_
_entity.id
_entity.type
_entity.pdbx_description
1 polymer ?
#
loop_
_entity_poly.entity_id
_entity_poly.type
_entity_poly.pdbx_seq_one_letter_code
_entity_poly.pdbx_strand_id
1 'polypeptide(L)'
;MDKKQVVFEKIKEMIIQELGVKPEQVIMGAGLAEDFGADSLDALELFNQVESEFLITISDEAATEMKDVSDLVSYVNDKVSDKYFE
;
A
#
# COMPACT_ATOMS: atom_id res chain seq x y z
N MET A 1 -14.20 0.31 -13.62
CA MET A 1 -13.20 1.09 -12.87
C MET A 1 -11.82 0.58 -13.20
N ASP A 2 -10.87 1.47 -13.33
CA ASP A 2 -9.49 1.11 -13.63
C ASP A 2 -8.91 0.25 -12.50
N LYS A 3 -8.19 -0.81 -12.88
CA LYS A 3 -7.55 -1.74 -11.93
C LYS A 3 -6.68 -1.01 -10.92
N LYS A 4 -5.86 -0.07 -11.39
CA LYS A 4 -4.96 0.68 -10.52
C LYS A 4 -5.72 1.54 -9.53
N GLN A 5 -6.86 2.09 -9.94
CA GLN A 5 -7.71 2.89 -9.07
C GLN A 5 -8.30 2.03 -7.95
N VAL A 6 -8.73 0.83 -8.26
CA VAL A 6 -9.24 -0.09 -7.25
C VAL A 6 -8.16 -0.44 -6.24
N VAL A 7 -6.94 -0.72 -6.71
CA VAL A 7 -5.80 -1.02 -5.86
C VAL A 7 -5.51 0.18 -4.95
N PHE A 8 -5.47 1.38 -5.50
CA PHE A 8 -5.22 2.59 -4.72
C PHE A 8 -6.27 2.77 -3.61
N GLU A 9 -7.55 2.61 -3.94
CA GLU A 9 -8.62 2.79 -2.95
C GLU A 9 -8.50 1.79 -1.81
N LYS A 10 -8.17 0.54 -2.11
CA LYS A 10 -7.98 -0.48 -1.10
C LYS A 10 -6.78 -0.17 -0.21
N ILE A 11 -5.66 0.20 -0.81
CA ILE A 11 -4.45 0.54 -0.07
C ILE A 11 -4.70 1.76 0.81
N LYS A 12 -5.44 2.75 0.30
CA LYS A 12 -5.79 3.93 1.07
C LYS A 12 -6.54 3.56 2.34
N GLU A 13 -7.55 2.69 2.23
CA GLU A 13 -8.29 2.22 3.40
C GLU A 13 -7.38 1.54 4.41
N MET A 14 -6.44 0.73 3.94
CA MET A 14 -5.52 0.00 4.80
C MET A 14 -4.56 0.95 5.53
N ILE A 15 -4.07 1.97 4.82
CA ILE A 15 -3.21 2.98 5.42
C ILE A 15 -3.95 3.75 6.52
N ILE A 16 -5.19 4.15 6.26
CA ILE A 16 -6.01 4.85 7.22
C ILE A 16 -6.20 4.02 8.48
N GLN A 17 -6.53 2.75 8.32
CA GLN A 17 -6.75 1.86 9.46
C GLN A 17 -5.47 1.59 10.25
N GLU A 18 -4.38 1.37 9.54
CA GLU A 18 -3.12 0.99 10.19
C GLU A 18 -2.40 2.17 10.82
N LEU A 19 -2.39 3.32 10.15
CA LEU A 19 -1.60 4.46 10.58
C LEU A 19 -2.42 5.60 11.20
N GLY A 20 -3.75 5.52 11.11
CA GLY A 20 -4.63 6.52 11.72
C GLY A 20 -4.57 7.88 11.06
N VAL A 21 -4.17 7.95 9.81
CA VAL A 21 -4.10 9.23 9.08
C VAL A 21 -5.47 9.56 8.48
N LYS A 22 -5.65 10.82 8.09
CA LYS A 22 -6.90 11.27 7.48
C LYS A 22 -6.96 10.88 6.00
N PRO A 23 -8.16 10.59 5.47
CA PRO A 23 -8.29 10.20 4.06
C PRO A 23 -7.65 11.17 3.09
N GLU A 24 -7.78 12.48 3.34
CA GLU A 24 -7.24 13.50 2.43
C GLU A 24 -5.72 13.55 2.42
N GLN A 25 -5.06 12.91 3.39
CA GLN A 25 -3.60 12.84 3.43
C GLN A 25 -3.07 11.72 2.53
N VAL A 26 -3.91 10.75 2.17
CA VAL A 26 -3.47 9.59 1.39
C VAL A 26 -3.60 9.88 -0.09
N ILE A 27 -2.52 10.40 -0.64
CA ILE A 27 -2.38 10.69 -2.06
C ILE A 27 -1.17 9.93 -2.59
N MET A 28 -1.09 9.79 -3.90
CA MET A 28 -0.03 8.98 -4.53
C MET A 28 1.38 9.44 -4.18
N GLY A 29 1.58 10.73 -4.03
CA GLY A 29 2.90 11.28 -3.71
C GLY A 29 3.26 11.28 -2.23
N ALA A 30 2.33 10.85 -1.36
CA ALA A 30 2.58 10.90 0.09
C ALA A 30 3.61 9.84 0.51
N GLY A 31 4.59 10.24 1.29
CA GLY A 31 5.63 9.34 1.80
C GLY A 31 5.16 8.62 3.05
N LEU A 32 5.42 7.33 3.14
CA LEU A 32 4.99 6.53 4.29
C LEU A 32 5.64 7.02 5.57
N ALA A 33 6.96 7.23 5.55
CA ALA A 33 7.68 7.73 6.71
C ALA A 33 7.59 9.24 6.83
N GLU A 34 7.78 9.95 5.73
CA GLU A 34 7.85 11.42 5.73
C GLU A 34 6.53 12.10 6.04
N ASP A 35 5.44 11.59 5.46
CA ASP A 35 4.14 12.24 5.60
C ASP A 35 3.25 11.59 6.64
N PHE A 36 3.35 10.27 6.82
CA PHE A 36 2.51 9.54 7.76
C PHE A 36 3.22 9.19 9.06
N GLY A 37 4.54 9.38 9.10
CA GLY A 37 5.31 9.08 10.30
C GLY A 37 5.42 7.59 10.62
N ALA A 38 5.25 6.73 9.62
CA ALA A 38 5.34 5.29 9.82
C ALA A 38 6.78 4.88 10.10
N ASP A 39 6.99 4.16 11.19
CA ASP A 39 8.30 3.58 11.47
C ASP A 39 8.41 2.19 10.82
N SER A 40 9.52 1.50 11.05
CA SER A 40 9.77 0.20 10.42
C SER A 40 8.71 -0.83 10.78
N LEU A 41 8.25 -0.83 12.01
CA LEU A 41 7.23 -1.77 12.46
C LEU A 41 5.87 -1.47 11.83
N ASP A 42 5.51 -0.20 11.78
CA ASP A 42 4.26 0.22 11.14
C ASP A 42 4.25 -0.19 9.67
N ALA A 43 5.35 0.05 8.97
CA ALA A 43 5.46 -0.30 7.56
C ALA A 43 5.37 -1.81 7.36
N LEU A 44 6.02 -2.59 8.23
CA LEU A 44 5.99 -4.04 8.15
C LEU A 44 4.56 -4.57 8.31
N GLU A 45 3.82 -4.04 9.27
CA GLU A 45 2.44 -4.46 9.48
C GLU A 45 1.55 -4.10 8.30
N LEU A 46 1.73 -2.90 7.76
CA LEU A 46 1.00 -2.48 6.57
C LEU A 46 1.26 -3.41 5.40
N PHE A 47 2.53 -3.72 5.15
CA PHE A 47 2.91 -4.61 4.04
C PHE A 47 2.36 -6.02 4.25
N ASN A 48 2.35 -6.52 5.47
CA ASN A 48 1.77 -7.83 5.77
C ASN A 48 0.28 -7.86 5.46
N GLN A 49 -0.43 -6.80 5.79
CA GLN A 49 -1.86 -6.71 5.48
C GLN A 49 -2.10 -6.64 3.98
N VAL A 50 -1.25 -5.89 3.27
CA VAL A 50 -1.34 -5.79 1.80
C VAL A 50 -1.13 -7.17 1.18
N GLU A 51 -0.15 -7.92 1.66
CA GLU A 51 0.09 -9.29 1.17
C GLU A 51 -1.14 -10.17 1.35
N SER A 52 -1.77 -10.09 2.52
CA SER A 52 -2.95 -10.90 2.82
C SER A 52 -4.15 -10.49 1.97
N GLU A 53 -4.36 -9.19 1.81
CA GLU A 53 -5.51 -8.69 1.06
C GLU A 53 -5.42 -9.05 -0.43
N PHE A 54 -4.26 -8.87 -1.02
CA PHE A 54 -4.09 -9.05 -2.47
C PHE A 54 -3.52 -10.41 -2.86
N LEU A 55 -3.17 -11.24 -1.88
CA LEU A 55 -2.58 -12.57 -2.09
C LEU A 55 -1.30 -12.49 -2.92
N ILE A 56 -0.42 -11.58 -2.53
CA ILE A 56 0.88 -11.38 -3.16
C ILE A 56 1.98 -11.50 -2.11
N THR A 57 3.22 -11.54 -2.58
CA THR A 57 4.39 -11.54 -1.70
C THR A 57 5.18 -10.25 -1.91
N ILE A 58 5.53 -9.58 -0.81
CA ILE A 58 6.40 -8.41 -0.84
C ILE A 58 7.73 -8.85 -0.22
N SER A 59 8.77 -8.90 -1.05
CA SER A 59 10.10 -9.26 -0.57
C SER A 59 10.66 -8.17 0.34
N ASP A 60 11.63 -8.52 1.17
CA ASP A 60 12.29 -7.55 2.04
C ASP A 60 12.95 -6.44 1.23
N GLU A 61 13.53 -6.80 0.08
CA GLU A 61 14.16 -5.83 -0.81
C GLU A 61 13.13 -4.84 -1.34
N ALA A 62 11.99 -5.35 -1.83
CA ALA A 62 10.93 -4.50 -2.35
C ALA A 62 10.39 -3.57 -1.26
N ALA A 63 10.22 -4.11 -0.05
CA ALA A 63 9.72 -3.31 1.09
C ALA A 63 10.63 -2.13 1.39
N THR A 64 11.96 -2.34 1.32
CA THR A 64 12.94 -1.27 1.58
C THR A 64 12.89 -0.18 0.54
N GLU A 65 12.53 -0.51 -0.70
CA GLU A 65 12.51 0.43 -1.80
C GLU A 65 11.21 1.23 -1.91
N MET A 66 10.14 0.74 -1.28
CA MET A 66 8.84 1.42 -1.37
C MET A 66 8.75 2.54 -0.34
N LYS A 67 8.87 3.77 -0.81
CA LYS A 67 8.92 4.96 0.05
C LYS A 67 7.61 5.72 0.14
N ASP A 68 6.80 5.68 -0.91
CA ASP A 68 5.54 6.43 -0.93
C ASP A 68 4.37 5.55 -1.39
N VAL A 69 3.17 6.13 -1.33
CA VAL A 69 1.94 5.42 -1.72
C VAL A 69 2.02 4.94 -3.16
N SER A 70 2.56 5.76 -4.04
CA SER A 70 2.69 5.43 -5.46
C SER A 70 3.52 4.17 -5.67
N ASP A 71 4.63 4.04 -4.94
CA ASP A 71 5.49 2.85 -5.03
C ASP A 71 4.71 1.59 -4.65
N LEU A 72 3.96 1.67 -3.55
CA LEU A 72 3.20 0.53 -3.07
C LEU A 72 2.07 0.17 -4.03
N VAL A 73 1.34 1.17 -4.52
CA VAL A 73 0.25 0.93 -5.48
C VAL A 73 0.78 0.30 -6.77
N SER A 74 1.89 0.79 -7.28
CA SER A 74 2.48 0.25 -8.51
C SER A 74 2.94 -1.19 -8.32
N TYR A 75 3.58 -1.47 -7.20
CA TYR A 75 4.03 -2.83 -6.90
C TYR A 75 2.84 -3.80 -6.85
N VAL A 76 1.81 -3.43 -6.12
CA VAL A 76 0.62 -4.29 -5.98
C VAL A 76 -0.07 -4.45 -7.33
N ASN A 77 -0.22 -3.36 -8.08
CA ASN A 77 -0.87 -3.41 -9.38
C ASN A 77 -0.17 -4.37 -10.35
N ASP A 78 1.15 -4.45 -10.26
CA ASP A 78 1.93 -5.35 -11.10
C ASP A 78 1.84 -6.82 -10.68
N LYS A 79 1.63 -7.06 -9.39
CA LYS A 79 1.68 -8.43 -8.83
C LYS A 79 0.31 -9.07 -8.65
N VAL A 80 -0.73 -8.29 -8.42
CA VAL A 80 -2.04 -8.82 -8.07
C VAL A 80 -2.66 -9.56 -9.27
N SER A 81 -3.30 -10.70 -8.98
CA SER A 81 -3.99 -11.48 -10.01
C SER A 81 -5.24 -10.76 -10.49
N ASP A 82 -5.54 -10.89 -11.78
CA ASP A 82 -6.79 -10.35 -12.34
C ASP A 82 -8.02 -10.95 -11.67
N LYS A 83 -7.89 -12.15 -11.11
CA LYS A 83 -9.00 -12.79 -10.39
C LYS A 83 -9.44 -12.02 -9.17
N TYR A 84 -8.56 -11.21 -8.61
CA TYR A 84 -8.90 -10.38 -7.46
C TYR A 84 -10.07 -9.44 -7.75
N PHE A 85 -10.21 -9.03 -9.00
CA PHE A 85 -11.21 -8.05 -9.43
C PHE A 85 -12.50 -8.69 -9.98
N GLU A 86 -12.58 -10.01 -9.99
CA GLU A 86 -13.76 -10.74 -10.48
C GLU A 86 -14.86 -10.82 -9.43
#